data_88f9009db18b9128be9a144451195ba9
#
_entry.id   88f9009db18b9128be9a144451195ba9
#
_cell.length_a   1.000
_cell.length_b   1.000
_cell.length_c   1.000
_cell.angle_alpha   90.00
_cell.angle_beta   90.00
_cell.angle_gamma   90.00
#
_symmetry.space_group_name_H-M   'P 1'
#
loop_
_entity.id
_entity.type
_entity.pdbx_description
1 polymer ?
#
loop_
_entity_poly.entity_id
_entity_poly.type
_entity_poly.pdbx_seq_one_letter_code
_entity_poly.pdbx_strand_id
1 'polypeptide(L)'
;MDEHRIGLKPVLRRMWVRKGSRPQVRLQPRFHWLYVYSFVCPETGRTEWLLLPTVNIAVFSLALAHFAQAVGAGSTRHILLVLDQAGWHTSQKVIIPAGIQFLFLPPYSPELQPCERLWPLSNEGVANRHFQTLDELEVKQAQRCVALQNQPERIRALTHFHWWPPANSKHQ
;
A
#
# COMPACT_ATOMS: atom_id res chain seq x y z
N MET A 1 2.79 5.57 -4.32
CA MET A 1 1.65 4.67 -4.00
C MET A 1 1.85 3.35 -4.71
N ASP A 2 1.20 2.29 -4.24
CA ASP A 2 1.36 0.94 -4.78
C ASP A 2 0.20 0.05 -4.34
N GLU A 3 -0.01 -1.10 -5.01
CA GLU A 3 -1.05 -2.09 -4.71
C GLU A 3 -0.46 -3.45 -4.35
N HIS A 4 -0.99 -4.02 -3.28
CA HIS A 4 -0.59 -5.34 -2.80
C HIS A 4 -1.77 -6.31 -2.79
N ARG A 5 -1.61 -7.44 -3.47
CA ARG A 5 -2.65 -8.48 -3.52
C ARG A 5 -2.54 -9.41 -2.30
N ILE A 6 -3.63 -9.56 -1.57
CA ILE A 6 -3.79 -10.54 -0.49
C ILE A 6 -5.02 -11.42 -0.76
N GLY A 7 -5.12 -12.57 -0.12
CA GLY A 7 -6.23 -13.49 -0.38
C GLY A 7 -6.30 -14.64 0.62
N LEU A 8 -7.24 -15.56 0.36
CA LEU A 8 -7.46 -16.73 1.22
C LEU A 8 -6.30 -17.72 1.20
N LYS A 9 -5.43 -17.65 0.17
CA LYS A 9 -4.13 -18.33 0.25
C LYS A 9 -3.28 -17.61 1.29
N PRO A 10 -2.88 -18.29 2.40
CA PRO A 10 -2.23 -17.59 3.50
C PRO A 10 -0.86 -17.03 3.13
N VAL A 11 -0.57 -15.87 3.65
CA VAL A 11 0.78 -15.28 3.64
C VAL A 11 1.61 -16.03 4.69
N LEU A 12 2.59 -16.80 4.24
CA LEU A 12 3.45 -17.56 5.15
C LEU A 12 4.66 -16.72 5.57
N ARG A 13 4.92 -16.68 6.88
CA ARG A 13 6.07 -16.01 7.45
C ARG A 13 6.76 -16.87 8.50
N ARG A 14 8.08 -16.73 8.61
CA ARG A 14 8.84 -17.31 9.72
C ARG A 14 8.35 -16.72 11.04
N MET A 15 8.25 -17.56 12.07
CA MET A 15 7.82 -17.16 13.40
C MET A 15 8.71 -17.83 14.47
N TRP A 16 8.85 -17.17 15.57
CA TRP A 16 9.50 -17.76 16.74
C TRP A 16 8.52 -18.73 17.41
N VAL A 17 9.01 -19.92 17.71
CA VAL A 17 8.23 -20.96 18.39
C VAL A 17 9.10 -21.64 19.46
N ARG A 18 8.46 -22.30 20.40
CA ARG A 18 9.18 -23.11 21.39
C ARG A 18 10.02 -24.17 20.69
N LYS A 19 11.27 -24.37 21.15
CA LYS A 19 12.16 -25.41 20.62
C LYS A 19 11.46 -26.76 20.63
N GLY A 20 11.50 -27.48 19.49
CA GLY A 20 10.83 -28.77 19.29
C GLY A 20 9.38 -28.70 18.81
N SER A 21 8.74 -27.52 18.77
CA SER A 21 7.41 -27.38 18.15
C SER A 21 7.50 -27.18 16.64
N ARG A 22 6.51 -27.74 15.91
CA ARG A 22 6.36 -27.56 14.47
C ARG A 22 4.99 -26.91 14.20
N PRO A 23 4.92 -25.57 14.07
CA PRO A 23 3.67 -24.91 13.75
C PRO A 23 3.14 -25.36 12.40
N GLN A 24 1.84 -25.64 12.35
CA GLN A 24 1.15 -26.03 11.12
C GLN A 24 0.22 -24.88 10.71
N VAL A 25 0.23 -24.52 9.44
CA VAL A 25 -0.72 -23.57 8.85
C VAL A 25 -1.60 -24.33 7.87
N ARG A 26 -2.92 -24.20 8.01
CA ARG A 26 -3.85 -24.77 7.03
C ARG A 26 -3.74 -23.99 5.73
N LEU A 27 -3.38 -24.67 4.65
CA LEU A 27 -3.37 -24.10 3.31
C LEU A 27 -4.76 -24.28 2.70
N GLN A 28 -5.35 -23.20 2.24
CA GLN A 28 -6.56 -23.25 1.42
C GLN A 28 -6.19 -22.93 -0.03
N PRO A 29 -6.49 -23.80 -0.98
CA PRO A 29 -6.31 -23.52 -2.41
C PRO A 29 -7.48 -22.68 -2.98
N ARG A 30 -7.97 -21.69 -2.25
CA ARG A 30 -9.02 -20.79 -2.70
C ARG A 30 -8.40 -19.54 -3.31
N PHE A 31 -8.71 -19.27 -4.56
CA PHE A 31 -8.17 -18.15 -5.33
C PHE A 31 -9.14 -16.95 -5.29
N HIS A 32 -9.47 -16.48 -4.08
CA HIS A 32 -10.21 -15.27 -3.84
C HIS A 32 -9.23 -14.22 -3.30
N TRP A 33 -9.27 -13.03 -3.89
CA TRP A 33 -8.28 -11.98 -3.65
C TRP A 33 -8.96 -10.66 -3.37
N LEU A 34 -8.30 -9.82 -2.60
CA LEU A 34 -8.52 -8.39 -2.52
C LEU A 34 -7.18 -7.66 -2.65
N TYR A 35 -7.25 -6.37 -2.92
CA TYR A 35 -6.07 -5.54 -3.11
C TYR A 35 -6.02 -4.45 -2.06
N VAL A 36 -4.86 -4.29 -1.46
CA VAL A 36 -4.52 -3.24 -0.52
C VAL A 36 -3.85 -2.14 -1.31
N TYR A 37 -4.51 -1.03 -1.50
CA TYR A 37 -3.94 0.19 -2.06
C TYR A 37 -3.33 1.00 -0.93
N SER A 38 -2.10 1.43 -1.08
CA SER A 38 -1.40 2.25 -0.10
C SER A 38 -0.82 3.51 -0.72
N PHE A 39 -1.13 4.64 -0.09
CA PHE A 39 -0.48 5.91 -0.35
C PHE A 39 0.34 6.27 0.89
N VAL A 40 1.59 6.65 0.72
CA VAL A 40 2.47 7.06 1.82
C VAL A 40 3.15 8.37 1.49
N CYS A 41 3.22 9.25 2.47
CA CYS A 41 4.09 10.40 2.46
C CYS A 41 5.36 10.03 3.27
N PRO A 42 6.50 9.75 2.63
CA PRO A 42 7.69 9.30 3.34
C PRO A 42 8.21 10.30 4.37
N GLU A 43 8.05 11.59 4.09
CA GLU A 43 8.52 12.65 4.97
C GLU A 43 7.79 12.70 6.32
N THR A 44 6.48 12.48 6.31
CA THR A 44 5.64 12.57 7.51
C THR A 44 5.25 11.21 8.08
N GLY A 45 5.39 10.15 7.31
CA GLY A 45 4.87 8.82 7.64
C GLY A 45 3.34 8.69 7.56
N ARG A 46 2.63 9.72 7.09
CA ARG A 46 1.18 9.63 6.87
C ARG A 46 0.87 8.62 5.77
N THR A 47 -0.15 7.81 6.00
CA THR A 47 -0.62 6.81 5.04
C THR A 47 -2.11 6.91 4.86
N GLU A 48 -2.56 6.61 3.62
CA GLU A 48 -3.95 6.36 3.29
C GLU A 48 -4.06 4.94 2.70
N TRP A 49 -5.07 4.20 3.11
CA TRP A 49 -5.26 2.81 2.74
C TRP A 49 -6.66 2.57 2.21
N LEU A 50 -6.75 1.81 1.12
CA LEU A 50 -8.03 1.35 0.60
C LEU A 50 -7.95 -0.17 0.38
N LEU A 51 -9.04 -0.87 0.70
CA LEU A 51 -9.21 -2.28 0.40
C LEU A 51 -10.22 -2.40 -0.74
N LEU A 52 -9.78 -2.93 -1.87
CA LEU A 52 -10.58 -2.93 -3.10
C LEU A 52 -10.56 -4.34 -3.73
N PRO A 53 -11.64 -4.73 -4.40
CA PRO A 53 -11.78 -6.10 -4.90
C PRO A 53 -10.89 -6.41 -6.11
N THR A 54 -10.42 -5.38 -6.80
CA THR A 54 -9.69 -5.56 -8.06
C THR A 54 -8.75 -4.40 -8.35
N VAL A 55 -7.85 -4.61 -9.31
CA VAL A 55 -6.99 -3.58 -9.91
C VAL A 55 -7.35 -3.43 -11.37
N ASN A 56 -7.81 -2.26 -11.75
CA ASN A 56 -8.03 -1.83 -13.12
C ASN A 56 -8.07 -0.30 -13.20
N ILE A 57 -8.13 0.26 -14.40
CA ILE A 57 -8.11 1.70 -14.63
C ILE A 57 -9.26 2.44 -13.92
N ALA A 58 -10.47 1.88 -13.94
CA ALA A 58 -11.62 2.51 -13.30
C ALA A 58 -11.49 2.55 -11.77
N VAL A 59 -11.09 1.43 -11.16
CA VAL A 59 -10.89 1.32 -9.71
C VAL A 59 -9.70 2.17 -9.27
N PHE A 60 -8.61 2.21 -10.05
CA PHE A 60 -7.49 3.11 -9.78
C PHE A 60 -7.90 4.59 -9.81
N SER A 61 -8.71 4.99 -10.80
CA SER A 61 -9.24 6.37 -10.87
C SER A 61 -10.11 6.72 -9.66
N LEU A 62 -10.93 5.77 -9.17
CA LEU A 62 -11.70 5.95 -7.92
C LEU A 62 -10.81 6.06 -6.69
N ALA A 63 -9.76 5.23 -6.60
CA ALA A 63 -8.79 5.30 -5.51
C ALA A 63 -8.06 6.65 -5.48
N LEU A 64 -7.69 7.19 -6.67
CA LEU A 64 -7.10 8.52 -6.80
C LEU A 64 -8.05 9.63 -6.35
N ALA A 65 -9.32 9.55 -6.73
CA ALA A 65 -10.33 10.53 -6.33
C ALA A 65 -10.52 10.54 -4.80
N HIS A 66 -10.62 9.37 -4.19
CA HIS A 66 -10.71 9.23 -2.73
C HIS A 66 -9.45 9.77 -2.04
N PHE A 67 -8.27 9.40 -2.52
CA PHE A 67 -7.00 9.89 -1.99
C PHE A 67 -6.89 11.41 -2.11
N ALA A 68 -7.22 11.99 -3.27
CA ALA A 68 -7.19 13.45 -3.48
C ALA A 68 -8.07 14.18 -2.46
N GLN A 69 -9.27 13.67 -2.21
CA GLN A 69 -10.18 14.21 -1.18
C GLN A 69 -9.58 14.10 0.22
N ALA A 70 -9.05 12.93 0.59
CA ALA A 70 -8.50 12.65 1.92
C ALA A 70 -7.30 13.56 2.26
N VAL A 71 -6.48 13.90 1.25
CA VAL A 71 -5.30 14.76 1.44
C VAL A 71 -5.57 16.23 1.11
N GLY A 72 -6.74 16.58 0.60
CA GLY A 72 -7.10 17.92 0.18
C GLY A 72 -6.33 18.42 -1.05
N ALA A 73 -6.04 17.53 -2.00
CA ALA A 73 -5.40 17.90 -3.26
C ALA A 73 -6.35 18.76 -4.11
N GLY A 74 -5.82 19.75 -4.81
CA GLY A 74 -6.62 20.68 -5.61
C GLY A 74 -5.80 21.86 -6.12
N SER A 75 -6.46 22.99 -6.36
CA SER A 75 -5.81 24.21 -6.91
C SER A 75 -4.74 24.83 -6.00
N THR A 76 -4.88 24.63 -4.69
CA THR A 76 -3.97 25.21 -3.69
C THR A 76 -2.98 24.19 -3.11
N ARG A 77 -3.21 22.91 -3.34
CA ARG A 77 -2.37 21.83 -2.84
C ARG A 77 -2.06 20.82 -3.93
N HIS A 78 -0.80 20.78 -4.32
CA HIS A 78 -0.30 19.87 -5.35
C HIS A 78 0.43 18.69 -4.72
N ILE A 79 0.13 17.50 -5.23
CA ILE A 79 0.72 16.22 -4.79
C ILE A 79 1.45 15.60 -5.97
N LEU A 80 2.74 15.35 -5.81
CA LEU A 80 3.51 14.53 -6.73
C LEU A 80 3.39 13.08 -6.28
N LEU A 81 2.68 12.26 -7.05
CA LEU A 81 2.43 10.87 -6.74
C LEU A 81 3.40 9.98 -7.51
N VAL A 82 4.28 9.32 -6.76
CA VAL A 82 5.27 8.40 -7.31
C VAL A 82 4.64 7.02 -7.51
N LEU A 83 4.78 6.47 -8.72
CA LEU A 83 4.14 5.23 -9.20
C LEU A 83 5.14 4.36 -9.93
N ASP A 84 4.89 3.06 -9.97
CA ASP A 84 5.51 2.17 -10.94
C ASP A 84 4.84 2.33 -12.32
N GLN A 85 5.33 1.59 -13.31
CA GLN A 85 4.81 1.63 -14.67
C GLN A 85 3.80 0.51 -14.97
N ALA A 86 2.97 0.13 -14.01
CA ALA A 86 1.88 -0.81 -14.27
C ALA A 86 0.93 -0.27 -15.35
N GLY A 87 0.36 -1.16 -16.15
CA GLY A 87 -0.45 -0.76 -17.31
C GLY A 87 -1.69 0.08 -16.96
N TRP A 88 -2.25 -0.10 -15.77
CA TRP A 88 -3.36 0.73 -15.28
C TRP A 88 -2.90 2.09 -14.77
N HIS A 89 -1.62 2.27 -14.38
CA HIS A 89 -1.06 3.56 -13.99
C HIS A 89 -0.72 4.43 -15.22
N THR A 90 -0.20 3.80 -16.28
CA THR A 90 0.29 4.52 -17.48
C THR A 90 -0.80 4.78 -18.51
N SER A 91 -2.00 4.26 -18.32
CA SER A 91 -3.09 4.40 -19.27
C SER A 91 -3.60 5.86 -19.37
N GLN A 92 -3.75 6.35 -20.57
CA GLN A 92 -4.37 7.67 -20.85
C GLN A 92 -5.86 7.76 -20.43
N LYS A 93 -6.50 6.61 -20.10
CA LYS A 93 -7.88 6.54 -19.63
C LYS A 93 -8.01 6.78 -18.13
N VAL A 94 -6.90 6.93 -17.40
CA VAL A 94 -6.93 7.24 -15.97
C VAL A 94 -7.46 8.66 -15.77
N ILE A 95 -8.44 8.78 -14.88
CA ILE A 95 -8.97 10.08 -14.46
C ILE A 95 -8.11 10.58 -13.30
N ILE A 96 -7.27 11.58 -13.58
CA ILE A 96 -6.37 12.18 -12.59
C ILE A 96 -7.07 13.38 -11.95
N PRO A 97 -7.29 13.37 -10.62
CA PRO A 97 -7.88 14.51 -9.93
C PRO A 97 -7.02 15.78 -10.00
N ALA A 98 -7.66 16.94 -9.90
CA ALA A 98 -6.96 18.22 -9.83
C ALA A 98 -5.97 18.23 -8.65
N GLY A 99 -4.79 18.78 -8.88
CA GLY A 99 -3.73 18.86 -7.88
C GLY A 99 -2.88 17.58 -7.74
N ILE A 100 -3.16 16.53 -8.51
CA ILE A 100 -2.30 15.32 -8.53
C ILE A 100 -1.48 15.32 -9.83
N GLN A 101 -0.20 15.05 -9.71
CA GLN A 101 0.72 14.80 -10.81
C GLN A 101 1.44 13.47 -10.59
N PHE A 102 1.69 12.73 -11.68
CA PHE A 102 2.38 11.45 -11.62
C PHE A 102 3.87 11.61 -11.91
N LEU A 103 4.66 10.88 -11.14
CA LEU A 103 6.07 10.62 -11.41
C LEU A 103 6.27 9.11 -11.48
N PHE A 104 6.64 8.60 -12.63
CA PHE A 104 6.88 7.18 -12.83
C PHE A 104 8.32 6.81 -12.47
N LEU A 105 8.46 5.76 -11.67
CA LEU A 105 9.76 5.15 -11.38
C LEU A 105 10.29 4.43 -12.60
N PRO A 106 11.61 4.20 -12.69
CA PRO A 106 12.17 3.32 -13.69
C PRO A 106 11.53 1.93 -13.64
N PRO A 107 11.42 1.22 -14.76
CA PRO A 107 10.94 -0.16 -14.77
C PRO A 107 11.78 -1.06 -13.85
N TYR A 108 11.12 -2.04 -13.20
CA TYR A 108 11.77 -3.04 -12.36
C TYR A 108 12.60 -2.50 -11.20
N SER A 109 12.16 -1.38 -10.59
CA SER A 109 12.86 -0.72 -9.47
C SER A 109 12.01 -0.66 -8.18
N PRO A 110 11.57 -1.80 -7.63
CA PRO A 110 10.73 -1.82 -6.42
C PRO A 110 11.44 -1.24 -5.20
N GLU A 111 12.79 -1.29 -5.17
CA GLU A 111 13.60 -0.70 -4.11
C GLU A 111 13.45 0.81 -3.98
N LEU A 112 13.02 1.50 -5.07
CA LEU A 112 12.74 2.92 -5.09
C LEU A 112 11.31 3.27 -4.65
N GLN A 113 10.42 2.26 -4.53
CA GLN A 113 9.02 2.46 -4.15
C GLN A 113 8.85 2.41 -2.62
N PRO A 114 8.53 3.55 -1.96
CA PRO A 114 8.37 3.57 -0.50
C PRO A 114 7.28 2.63 0.02
N CYS A 115 6.20 2.43 -0.74
CA CYS A 115 5.10 1.54 -0.35
C CYS A 115 5.52 0.08 -0.23
N GLU A 116 6.52 -0.38 -0.99
CA GLU A 116 7.04 -1.74 -0.88
C GLU A 116 7.53 -2.07 0.55
N ARG A 117 8.02 -1.07 1.27
CA ARG A 117 8.44 -1.22 2.67
C ARG A 117 7.27 -1.43 3.64
N LEU A 118 6.06 -1.13 3.20
CA LEU A 118 4.85 -1.27 4.04
C LEU A 118 4.25 -2.67 3.98
N TRP A 119 4.46 -3.43 2.90
CA TRP A 119 3.85 -4.75 2.74
C TRP A 119 4.25 -5.74 3.83
N PRO A 120 5.51 -5.81 4.28
CA PRO A 120 5.87 -6.61 5.43
C PRO A 120 5.08 -6.26 6.69
N LEU A 121 4.84 -4.98 6.96
CA LEU A 121 4.08 -4.52 8.13
C LEU A 121 2.57 -4.79 7.98
N SER A 122 2.03 -4.52 6.80
CA SER A 122 0.64 -4.78 6.46
C SER A 122 0.31 -6.26 6.61
N ASN A 123 1.17 -7.13 6.09
CA ASN A 123 1.00 -8.58 6.15
C ASN A 123 1.08 -9.18 7.56
N GLU A 124 1.66 -8.51 8.54
CA GLU A 124 1.70 -9.00 9.94
C GLU A 124 0.30 -9.28 10.50
N GLY A 125 -0.71 -8.53 10.07
CA GLY A 125 -2.09 -8.70 10.52
C GLY A 125 -2.72 -10.02 10.05
N VAL A 126 -2.28 -10.55 8.92
CA VAL A 126 -2.88 -11.70 8.24
C VAL A 126 -1.91 -12.87 8.05
N ALA A 127 -0.63 -12.69 8.34
CA ALA A 127 0.38 -13.74 8.17
C ALA A 127 0.13 -14.94 9.09
N ASN A 128 0.35 -16.15 8.54
CA ASN A 128 0.16 -17.43 9.23
C ASN A 128 -1.27 -17.65 9.78
N ARG A 129 -2.26 -16.94 9.24
CA ARG A 129 -3.66 -17.05 9.64
C ARG A 129 -4.47 -17.73 8.54
N HIS A 130 -5.51 -18.41 8.97
CA HIS A 130 -6.52 -19.01 8.11
C HIS A 130 -7.80 -18.18 8.21
N PHE A 131 -8.36 -17.80 7.08
CA PHE A 131 -9.63 -17.08 6.98
C PHE A 131 -10.63 -17.95 6.19
N GLN A 132 -11.86 -18.03 6.66
CA GLN A 132 -12.90 -18.79 5.96
C GLN A 132 -13.46 -18.00 4.77
N THR A 133 -13.58 -16.69 4.91
CA THR A 133 -14.13 -15.78 3.90
C THR A 133 -13.18 -14.60 3.61
N LEU A 134 -13.42 -13.93 2.48
CA LEU A 134 -12.71 -12.67 2.19
C LEU A 134 -13.09 -11.56 3.17
N ASP A 135 -14.32 -11.54 3.63
CA ASP A 135 -14.82 -10.52 4.57
C ASP A 135 -14.04 -10.59 5.90
N GLU A 136 -13.79 -11.80 6.41
CA GLU A 136 -12.95 -11.98 7.61
C GLU A 136 -11.53 -11.46 7.40
N LEU A 137 -10.95 -11.75 6.23
CA LEU A 137 -9.62 -11.26 5.85
C LEU A 137 -9.62 -9.75 5.74
N GLU A 138 -10.63 -9.17 5.06
CA GLU A 138 -10.78 -7.72 4.86
C GLU A 138 -10.88 -6.98 6.19
N VAL A 139 -11.76 -7.41 7.08
CA VAL A 139 -11.90 -6.82 8.42
C VAL A 139 -10.56 -6.83 9.16
N LYS A 140 -9.84 -7.96 9.11
CA LYS A 140 -8.54 -8.07 9.79
C LYS A 140 -7.48 -7.18 9.17
N GLN A 141 -7.45 -7.10 7.85
CA GLN A 141 -6.54 -6.21 7.12
C GLN A 141 -6.86 -4.74 7.37
N ALA A 142 -8.14 -4.35 7.37
CA ALA A 142 -8.57 -3.00 7.69
C ALA A 142 -8.12 -2.57 9.10
N GLN A 143 -8.33 -3.42 10.10
CA GLN A 143 -7.82 -3.18 11.47
C GLN A 143 -6.31 -2.95 11.49
N ARG A 144 -5.56 -3.73 10.68
CA ARG A 144 -4.11 -3.56 10.59
C ARG A 144 -3.72 -2.26 9.91
N CYS A 145 -4.39 -1.87 8.83
CA CYS A 145 -4.15 -0.60 8.15
C CYS A 145 -4.40 0.60 9.09
N VAL A 146 -5.52 0.60 9.82
CA VAL A 146 -5.81 1.64 10.83
C VAL A 146 -4.73 1.69 11.92
N ALA A 147 -4.28 0.53 12.42
CA ALA A 147 -3.21 0.47 13.40
C ALA A 147 -1.87 1.03 12.87
N LEU A 148 -1.60 0.88 11.57
CA LEU A 148 -0.42 1.46 10.92
C LEU A 148 -0.56 2.97 10.71
N GLN A 149 -1.74 3.47 10.34
CA GLN A 149 -2.01 4.92 10.23
C GLN A 149 -1.71 5.66 11.54
N ASN A 150 -1.90 5.00 12.68
CA ASN A 150 -1.62 5.54 14.01
C ASN A 150 -0.12 5.42 14.43
N GLN A 151 0.76 5.00 13.51
CA GLN A 151 2.19 4.85 13.76
C GLN A 151 3.07 5.63 12.74
N PRO A 152 2.82 6.94 12.53
CA PRO A 152 3.51 7.70 11.48
C PRO A 152 5.03 7.71 11.64
N GLU A 153 5.55 7.77 12.87
CA GLU A 153 6.99 7.73 13.13
C GLU A 153 7.63 6.41 12.64
N ARG A 154 6.96 5.29 12.88
CA ARG A 154 7.42 3.98 12.41
C ARG A 154 7.39 3.90 10.87
N ILE A 155 6.33 4.40 10.25
CA ILE A 155 6.21 4.45 8.79
C ILE A 155 7.30 5.34 8.19
N ARG A 156 7.48 6.54 8.73
CA ARG A 156 8.54 7.46 8.31
C ARG A 156 9.91 6.82 8.38
N ALA A 157 10.26 6.18 9.50
CA ALA A 157 11.55 5.51 9.68
C ALA A 157 11.85 4.43 8.63
N LEU A 158 10.81 3.81 8.04
CA LEU A 158 10.94 2.77 7.03
C LEU A 158 10.92 3.31 5.59
N THR A 159 10.18 4.38 5.34
CA THR A 159 9.87 4.86 3.99
C THR A 159 10.63 6.11 3.58
N HIS A 160 11.15 6.87 4.55
CA HIS A 160 11.95 8.05 4.29
C HIS A 160 13.40 7.63 4.00
N PHE A 161 13.68 7.36 2.73
CA PHE A 161 15.03 6.98 2.30
C PHE A 161 16.00 8.16 2.43
N HIS A 162 17.28 7.86 2.72
CA HIS A 162 18.34 8.87 2.89
C HIS A 162 18.55 9.78 1.67
N TRP A 163 18.17 9.31 0.47
CA TRP A 163 18.25 10.06 -0.78
C TRP A 163 16.95 10.83 -1.11
N TRP A 164 15.91 10.71 -0.27
CA TRP A 164 14.65 11.43 -0.49
C TRP A 164 14.87 12.93 -0.32
N PRO A 165 14.45 13.78 -1.28
CA PRO A 165 14.67 15.22 -1.18
C PRO A 165 13.95 15.79 0.03
N PRO A 166 14.58 16.72 0.78
CA PRO A 166 13.88 17.42 1.86
C PRO A 166 12.77 18.31 1.29
N ALA A 167 11.65 18.45 2.00
CA ALA A 167 10.48 19.20 1.58
C ALA A 167 10.75 20.68 1.24
N ASN A 168 11.85 21.24 1.72
CA ASN A 168 12.23 22.64 1.58
C ASN A 168 13.39 22.89 0.60
N SER A 169 13.73 21.94 -0.26
CA SER A 169 14.66 22.24 -1.35
C SER A 169 13.95 23.19 -2.34
N LYS A 170 14.00 24.50 -2.03
CA LYS A 170 13.71 25.53 -3.02
C LYS A 170 14.61 25.25 -4.21
N HIS A 171 14.02 25.01 -5.36
CA HIS A 171 14.75 25.00 -6.60
C HIS A 171 15.50 26.34 -6.71
N GLN A 172 16.82 26.30 -6.58
CA GLN A 172 17.71 27.35 -7.01
C GLN A 172 17.82 27.29 -8.52
#